data_38b7ea42d452e9f6a1f5112888697b33
#
_entry.id   38b7ea42d452e9f6a1f5112888697b33
#
_cell.length_a   1.000
_cell.length_b   1.000
_cell.length_c   1.000
_cell.angle_alpha   90.00
_cell.angle_beta   90.00
_cell.angle_gamma   90.00
#
_symmetry.space_group_name_H-M   'P 1'
#
loop_
_entity.id
_entity.type
_entity.pdbx_description
1 polymer ?
#
loop_
_entity_poly.entity_id
_entity_poly.type
_entity_poly.pdbx_seq_one_letter_code
_entity_poly.pdbx_strand_id
1 'polypeptide(L)'
;MTRKNKNAKYITAAIAAAAAIAGAITGCNSSPAGNGDAGTANQDTKTTPVETTEFVPEIAGVYEAEDAEFTGNVKADKEKPGYSGTGYAAGFSADDDACEFSIDIKENGFYDLVFTTASNGGYKENYVFVDGESVGNIASEDSSFTDTAVNRVYLETGTHEILVQKYWGWIMLDKLTVQTSKPIDESIYNVSAELVNKNATESAKRLMSYLTDIYGEKILSGQYCDTGQFGKECAVVNKVTGKYPAVLGLDFIEYSPSRVENGSTSKATDYAKNFWENGGIVTFCWHWNAPSK
;
A
#
# COMPACT_ATOMS: atom_id res chain seq x y z
N MET A 1 -28.38 8.67 38.51
CA MET A 1 -27.11 9.29 38.04
C MET A 1 -26.82 8.76 36.65
N THR A 2 -27.08 9.56 35.65
CA THR A 2 -27.09 9.20 34.21
C THR A 2 -25.72 9.46 33.62
N ARG A 3 -25.01 8.42 33.20
CA ARG A 3 -23.78 8.53 32.42
C ARG A 3 -24.14 9.01 31.00
N LYS A 4 -23.70 10.20 30.65
CA LYS A 4 -23.79 10.76 29.31
C LYS A 4 -22.80 10.00 28.37
N ASN A 5 -23.39 9.37 27.37
CA ASN A 5 -22.69 8.73 26.24
C ASN A 5 -22.06 9.83 25.37
N LYS A 6 -20.71 9.85 25.27
CA LYS A 6 -19.96 10.75 24.38
C LYS A 6 -19.45 9.96 23.17
N ASN A 7 -20.37 9.36 22.42
CA ASN A 7 -20.02 8.76 21.13
C ASN A 7 -20.78 9.47 20.02
N ALA A 8 -20.16 10.46 19.42
CA ALA A 8 -20.49 10.94 18.08
C ALA A 8 -19.45 11.97 17.64
N LYS A 9 -18.51 11.57 16.78
CA LYS A 9 -17.96 12.36 15.67
C LYS A 9 -16.59 11.83 15.25
N TYR A 10 -16.56 10.71 14.59
CA TYR A 10 -15.44 10.43 13.68
C TYR A 10 -16.03 9.97 12.36
N ILE A 11 -15.99 10.85 11.37
CA ILE A 11 -16.24 10.52 9.97
C ILE A 11 -14.94 9.91 9.48
N THR A 12 -14.92 8.60 9.36
CA THR A 12 -13.80 7.83 8.82
C THR A 12 -13.68 8.12 7.33
N ALA A 13 -12.64 8.83 6.95
CA ALA A 13 -12.20 8.88 5.54
C ALA A 13 -11.32 7.65 5.29
N ALA A 14 -11.91 6.59 4.75
CA ALA A 14 -11.16 5.42 4.33
C ALA A 14 -10.29 5.78 3.11
N ILE A 15 -9.00 5.96 3.31
CA ILE A 15 -8.01 6.02 2.24
C ILE A 15 -7.55 4.57 2.02
N ALA A 16 -8.06 3.94 0.96
CA ALA A 16 -7.57 2.64 0.51
C ALA A 16 -6.18 2.83 -0.12
N ALA A 17 -5.13 2.45 0.60
CA ALA A 17 -3.79 2.33 0.04
C ALA A 17 -3.73 1.09 -0.85
N ALA A 18 -3.57 1.28 -2.16
CA ALA A 18 -3.33 0.18 -3.09
C ALA A 18 -1.87 -0.29 -2.97
N ALA A 19 -1.66 -1.47 -2.43
CA ALA A 19 -0.37 -2.14 -2.43
C ALA A 19 0.00 -2.56 -3.87
N ALA A 20 1.09 -2.02 -4.40
CA ALA A 20 1.66 -2.45 -5.66
C ALA A 20 2.51 -3.71 -5.45
N ILE A 21 2.04 -4.84 -5.98
CA ILE A 21 2.81 -6.09 -6.03
C ILE A 21 3.81 -5.97 -7.19
N ALA A 22 5.10 -5.88 -6.87
CA ALA A 22 6.18 -5.99 -7.84
C ALA A 22 6.48 -7.47 -8.11
N GLY A 23 5.93 -8.02 -9.17
CA GLY A 23 6.29 -9.35 -9.68
C GLY A 23 7.63 -9.32 -10.43
N ALA A 24 8.61 -10.06 -9.96
CA ALA A 24 9.88 -10.27 -10.67
C ALA A 24 9.66 -11.14 -11.90
N ILE A 25 9.90 -10.62 -13.10
CA ILE A 25 9.95 -11.39 -14.34
C ILE A 25 11.42 -11.69 -14.63
N THR A 26 11.81 -12.95 -14.44
CA THR A 26 13.07 -13.48 -14.95
C THR A 26 12.95 -13.74 -16.46
N GLY A 27 13.55 -12.87 -17.27
CA GLY A 27 13.62 -13.04 -18.70
C GLY A 27 14.79 -13.93 -19.11
N CYS A 28 14.53 -14.99 -19.86
CA CYS A 28 15.52 -15.83 -20.51
C CYS A 28 16.24 -15.08 -21.63
N ASN A 29 17.55 -15.15 -21.60
CA ASN A 29 18.48 -14.65 -22.60
C ASN A 29 18.61 -15.67 -23.74
N SER A 30 18.38 -15.28 -24.98
CA SER A 30 18.85 -16.00 -26.15
C SER A 30 19.34 -15.00 -27.20
N SER A 31 20.65 -15.00 -27.39
CA SER A 31 21.32 -14.27 -28.46
C SER A 31 21.24 -15.04 -29.79
N PRO A 32 21.29 -14.37 -30.93
CA PRO A 32 22.04 -14.85 -32.07
C PRO A 32 23.15 -13.89 -32.52
N ALA A 33 24.25 -14.48 -32.93
CA ALA A 33 25.42 -13.83 -33.47
C ALA A 33 25.19 -13.29 -34.89
N GLY A 34 25.85 -12.18 -35.22
CA GLY A 34 25.95 -11.67 -36.58
C GLY A 34 26.94 -10.50 -36.67
N ASN A 35 28.03 -10.73 -37.38
CA ASN A 35 29.18 -9.87 -37.66
C ASN A 35 28.81 -8.56 -38.38
N GLY A 36 29.61 -7.50 -38.12
CA GLY A 36 29.69 -6.31 -38.96
C GLY A 36 30.58 -5.22 -38.36
N ASP A 37 31.78 -5.13 -38.92
CA ASP A 37 32.88 -4.24 -38.61
C ASP A 37 32.60 -2.76 -38.94
N ALA A 38 33.16 -1.83 -38.17
CA ALA A 38 33.93 -0.64 -38.50
C ALA A 38 33.75 0.58 -37.58
N GLY A 39 34.80 0.89 -36.84
CA GLY A 39 35.38 2.24 -36.85
C GLY A 39 34.96 3.28 -35.81
N THR A 40 35.86 3.44 -34.80
CA THR A 40 36.36 4.69 -34.21
C THR A 40 35.43 5.64 -33.47
N ALA A 41 35.56 5.74 -32.17
CA ALA A 41 36.20 6.81 -31.41
C ALA A 41 35.99 6.60 -29.90
N ASN A 42 37.08 6.30 -29.23
CA ASN A 42 37.19 6.36 -27.77
C ASN A 42 36.97 7.80 -27.29
N GLN A 43 35.96 8.02 -26.48
CA GLN A 43 36.01 9.02 -25.43
C GLN A 43 35.85 8.29 -24.10
N ASP A 44 36.99 8.06 -23.45
CA ASP A 44 37.05 7.66 -22.05
C ASP A 44 36.42 8.75 -21.18
N THR A 45 35.11 8.69 -20.94
CA THR A 45 34.49 9.35 -19.80
C THR A 45 34.74 8.44 -18.62
N LYS A 46 35.77 8.76 -17.86
CA LYS A 46 36.08 8.21 -16.55
C LYS A 46 34.92 8.55 -15.60
N THR A 47 33.89 7.73 -15.62
CA THR A 47 32.85 7.76 -14.60
C THR A 47 33.49 7.28 -13.30
N THR A 48 33.77 8.22 -12.40
CA THR A 48 34.12 7.92 -11.02
C THR A 48 32.92 7.13 -10.45
N PRO A 49 33.13 5.95 -9.85
CA PRO A 49 32.03 5.26 -9.14
C PRO A 49 31.54 6.21 -8.05
N VAL A 50 30.26 6.57 -8.08
CA VAL A 50 29.59 7.16 -6.93
C VAL A 50 29.54 6.04 -5.90
N GLU A 51 30.33 6.14 -4.83
CA GLU A 51 30.14 5.29 -3.66
C GLU A 51 28.74 5.58 -3.12
N THR A 52 27.79 4.71 -3.46
CA THR A 52 26.52 4.66 -2.79
C THR A 52 26.77 4.10 -1.40
N THR A 53 26.93 4.98 -0.41
CA THR A 53 26.90 4.56 1.00
C THR A 53 25.56 3.88 1.24
N GLU A 54 25.61 2.61 1.63
CA GLU A 54 24.42 1.86 1.99
C GLU A 54 23.70 2.58 3.13
N PHE A 55 22.38 2.82 3.00
CA PHE A 55 21.59 3.47 4.04
C PHE A 55 21.53 2.54 5.25
N VAL A 56 21.93 3.05 6.41
CA VAL A 56 21.81 2.38 7.70
C VAL A 56 20.73 3.12 8.50
N PRO A 57 19.62 2.46 8.89
CA PRO A 57 18.59 3.10 9.69
C PRO A 57 19.14 3.55 11.05
N GLU A 58 18.73 4.71 11.50
CA GLU A 58 18.96 5.15 12.87
C GLU A 58 17.82 4.64 13.77
N ILE A 59 18.18 3.98 14.88
CA ILE A 59 17.22 3.47 15.85
C ILE A 59 16.78 4.63 16.75
N ALA A 60 15.50 4.98 16.67
CA ALA A 60 14.89 6.00 17.52
C ALA A 60 14.50 5.44 18.89
N GLY A 61 14.16 4.13 18.97
CA GLY A 61 13.83 3.47 20.23
C GLY A 61 13.59 1.97 20.07
N VAL A 62 13.73 1.25 21.18
CA VAL A 62 13.38 -0.18 21.32
C VAL A 62 12.50 -0.31 22.55
N TYR A 63 11.37 -0.98 22.39
CA TYR A 63 10.33 -1.12 23.42
C TYR A 63 9.98 -2.59 23.57
N GLU A 64 10.26 -3.18 24.72
CA GLU A 64 9.97 -4.58 25.02
C GLU A 64 8.47 -4.75 25.25
N ALA A 65 7.88 -5.79 24.68
CA ALA A 65 6.43 -5.97 24.71
C ALA A 65 5.90 -6.39 26.09
N GLU A 66 6.74 -7.04 26.92
CA GLU A 66 6.35 -7.36 28.30
C GLU A 66 6.18 -6.13 29.21
N ASP A 67 6.73 -4.99 28.81
CA ASP A 67 6.61 -3.70 29.51
C ASP A 67 5.48 -2.81 28.97
N ALA A 68 4.78 -3.25 27.92
CA ALA A 68 3.69 -2.53 27.29
C ALA A 68 2.37 -2.66 28.06
N GLU A 69 1.36 -1.86 27.71
CA GLU A 69 0.01 -2.00 28.26
C GLU A 69 -0.76 -3.10 27.51
N PHE A 70 -1.47 -3.93 28.27
CA PHE A 70 -2.23 -5.05 27.72
C PHE A 70 -3.73 -4.86 27.86
N THR A 71 -4.44 -5.27 26.81
CA THR A 71 -5.91 -5.34 26.81
C THR A 71 -6.37 -6.77 26.55
N GLY A 72 -7.48 -7.16 27.19
CA GLY A 72 -8.10 -8.46 26.98
C GLY A 72 -7.34 -9.62 27.64
N ASN A 73 -7.02 -10.64 26.86
CA ASN A 73 -6.34 -11.84 27.31
C ASN A 73 -4.79 -11.77 27.16
N VAL A 74 -4.29 -10.66 26.62
CA VAL A 74 -2.83 -10.49 26.43
C VAL A 74 -2.14 -10.41 27.78
N LYS A 75 -0.99 -11.06 27.88
CA LYS A 75 -0.15 -11.10 29.06
C LYS A 75 1.31 -11.35 28.70
N ALA A 76 2.22 -11.00 29.62
CA ALA A 76 3.61 -11.38 29.50
C ALA A 76 3.79 -12.90 29.68
N ASP A 77 4.65 -13.49 28.85
CA ASP A 77 4.98 -14.93 28.85
C ASP A 77 6.49 -15.10 28.64
N LYS A 78 7.03 -16.30 29.01
CA LYS A 78 8.47 -16.66 28.99
C LYS A 78 8.73 -18.06 28.49
N GLU A 79 7.67 -18.81 28.12
CA GLU A 79 7.82 -20.24 27.83
C GLU A 79 8.60 -20.52 26.55
N LYS A 80 8.45 -19.63 25.55
CA LYS A 80 9.12 -19.77 24.25
C LYS A 80 10.50 -19.09 24.27
N PRO A 81 11.59 -19.81 23.99
CA PRO A 81 12.92 -19.20 23.94
C PRO A 81 13.12 -18.31 22.70
N GLY A 82 14.07 -17.37 22.78
CA GLY A 82 14.52 -16.53 21.65
C GLY A 82 14.00 -15.11 21.67
N TYR A 83 13.26 -14.71 22.71
CA TYR A 83 12.87 -13.33 22.97
C TYR A 83 14.04 -12.51 23.54
N SER A 84 13.91 -11.18 23.46
CA SER A 84 14.74 -10.21 24.16
C SER A 84 14.11 -9.82 25.51
N GLY A 85 14.78 -8.98 26.29
CA GLY A 85 14.21 -8.50 27.55
C GLY A 85 13.98 -9.60 28.57
N THR A 86 12.84 -9.56 29.22
CA THR A 86 12.45 -10.49 30.29
C THR A 86 11.27 -11.39 29.92
N GLY A 87 10.71 -11.24 28.72
CA GLY A 87 9.55 -11.99 28.24
C GLY A 87 9.07 -11.52 26.89
N TYR A 88 7.83 -11.79 26.57
CA TYR A 88 7.13 -11.36 25.36
C TYR A 88 5.63 -11.27 25.64
N ALA A 89 4.88 -10.50 24.86
CA ALA A 89 3.42 -10.47 24.95
C ALA A 89 2.80 -11.64 24.17
N ALA A 90 1.88 -12.36 24.81
CA ALA A 90 1.13 -13.47 24.23
C ALA A 90 -0.34 -13.44 24.66
N GLY A 91 -1.17 -14.27 24.02
CA GLY A 91 -2.58 -14.39 24.39
C GLY A 91 -3.55 -13.65 23.48
N PHE A 92 -3.12 -13.22 22.30
CA PHE A 92 -3.97 -12.58 21.28
C PHE A 92 -5.05 -13.54 20.74
N SER A 93 -6.12 -13.78 21.48
CA SER A 93 -7.14 -14.81 21.23
C SER A 93 -8.52 -14.24 20.87
N ALA A 94 -8.92 -13.11 21.43
CA ALA A 94 -10.17 -12.42 21.16
C ALA A 94 -9.92 -11.14 20.34
N ASP A 95 -10.94 -10.64 19.64
CA ASP A 95 -10.78 -9.54 18.68
C ASP A 95 -10.39 -8.18 19.32
N ASP A 96 -10.60 -8.03 20.61
CA ASP A 96 -10.22 -6.85 21.39
C ASP A 96 -8.89 -7.02 22.14
N ASP A 97 -8.21 -8.17 21.99
CA ASP A 97 -6.89 -8.39 22.59
C ASP A 97 -5.86 -7.51 21.91
N ALA A 98 -5.09 -6.76 22.71
CA ALA A 98 -4.12 -5.82 22.19
C ALA A 98 -2.92 -5.60 23.13
N CYS A 99 -1.81 -5.15 22.55
CA CYS A 99 -0.61 -4.69 23.21
C CYS A 99 -0.32 -3.26 22.73
N GLU A 100 -0.19 -2.31 23.66
CA GLU A 100 -0.01 -0.88 23.37
C GLU A 100 1.30 -0.36 23.94
N PHE A 101 2.11 0.22 23.07
CA PHE A 101 3.39 0.85 23.40
C PHE A 101 3.23 2.36 23.41
N SER A 102 3.73 3.02 24.44
CA SER A 102 3.92 4.47 24.44
C SER A 102 5.35 4.79 24.03
N ILE A 103 5.52 5.48 22.91
CA ILE A 103 6.84 5.80 22.33
C ILE A 103 7.06 7.33 22.30
N ASP A 104 8.32 7.76 22.31
CA ASP A 104 8.68 9.18 22.28
C ASP A 104 9.59 9.50 21.08
N ILE A 105 9.07 10.28 20.14
CA ILE A 105 9.74 10.67 18.89
C ILE A 105 10.40 12.04 19.08
N LYS A 106 11.69 12.13 18.74
CA LYS A 106 12.50 13.35 18.93
C LYS A 106 12.48 14.29 17.74
N GLU A 107 12.29 13.76 16.53
CA GLU A 107 12.29 14.51 15.27
C GLU A 107 11.16 14.06 14.36
N ASN A 108 10.52 15.02 13.67
CA ASN A 108 9.49 14.71 12.68
C ASN A 108 10.11 13.92 11.52
N GLY A 109 9.48 12.82 11.11
CA GLY A 109 10.02 12.04 10.01
C GLY A 109 9.22 10.79 9.68
N PHE A 110 9.73 10.05 8.71
CA PHE A 110 9.21 8.73 8.38
C PHE A 110 10.01 7.66 9.12
N TYR A 111 9.28 6.78 9.79
CA TYR A 111 9.83 5.70 10.59
C TYR A 111 9.29 4.36 10.12
N ASP A 112 10.10 3.31 10.22
CA ASP A 112 9.68 1.93 10.10
C ASP A 112 9.42 1.40 11.52
N LEU A 113 8.22 0.88 11.73
CA LEU A 113 7.80 0.21 12.95
C LEU A 113 8.10 -1.29 12.78
N VAL A 114 9.21 -1.76 13.33
CA VAL A 114 9.68 -3.13 13.20
C VAL A 114 9.28 -3.92 14.43
N PHE A 115 8.44 -4.93 14.24
CA PHE A 115 7.94 -5.80 15.29
C PHE A 115 8.63 -7.15 15.21
N THR A 116 9.26 -7.58 16.31
CA THR A 116 9.83 -8.93 16.43
C THR A 116 8.73 -9.87 16.92
N THR A 117 8.31 -10.79 16.07
CA THR A 117 7.15 -11.66 16.35
C THR A 117 7.45 -13.12 16.07
N ALA A 118 6.70 -14.01 16.72
CA ALA A 118 6.66 -15.43 16.41
C ALA A 118 5.21 -15.94 16.36
N SER A 119 4.97 -17.04 15.65
CA SER A 119 3.69 -17.74 15.65
C SER A 119 3.88 -19.22 16.03
N ASN A 120 2.79 -19.93 16.31
CA ASN A 120 2.82 -21.39 16.50
C ASN A 120 2.66 -22.15 15.16
N GLY A 121 3.06 -21.50 14.07
CA GLY A 121 3.02 -22.03 12.71
C GLY A 121 1.83 -21.51 11.90
N GLY A 122 2.08 -21.35 10.60
CA GLY A 122 1.15 -20.79 9.62
C GLY A 122 0.97 -19.29 9.73
N TYR A 123 0.45 -18.69 8.68
CA TYR A 123 0.22 -17.26 8.53
C TYR A 123 -0.69 -16.71 9.64
N LYS A 124 -0.24 -15.63 10.26
CA LYS A 124 -0.99 -14.81 11.21
C LYS A 124 -0.86 -13.36 10.82
N GLU A 125 -1.90 -12.57 11.04
CA GLU A 125 -1.94 -11.15 10.70
C GLU A 125 -2.65 -10.36 11.81
N ASN A 126 -2.08 -9.22 12.19
CA ASN A 126 -2.61 -8.38 13.26
C ASN A 126 -2.55 -6.92 12.83
N TYR A 127 -3.53 -6.13 13.27
CA TYR A 127 -3.61 -4.71 12.96
C TYR A 127 -2.58 -3.90 13.72
N VAL A 128 -2.09 -2.83 13.10
CA VAL A 128 -1.26 -1.82 13.75
C VAL A 128 -1.93 -0.45 13.61
N PHE A 129 -2.05 0.23 14.74
CA PHE A 129 -2.57 1.59 14.82
C PHE A 129 -1.52 2.50 15.44
N VAL A 130 -1.54 3.76 15.02
CA VAL A 130 -0.79 4.87 15.64
C VAL A 130 -1.80 5.92 16.04
N ASP A 131 -1.84 6.28 17.32
CA ASP A 131 -2.77 7.29 17.86
C ASP A 131 -4.24 7.03 17.48
N GLY A 132 -4.60 5.73 17.40
CA GLY A 132 -5.94 5.28 17.03
C GLY A 132 -6.23 5.21 15.53
N GLU A 133 -5.31 5.62 14.67
CA GLU A 133 -5.45 5.51 13.21
C GLU A 133 -4.72 4.27 12.68
N SER A 134 -5.38 3.48 11.82
CA SER A 134 -4.77 2.28 11.23
C SER A 134 -3.67 2.65 10.26
N VAL A 135 -2.46 2.13 10.50
CA VAL A 135 -1.28 2.36 9.64
C VAL A 135 -0.89 1.13 8.84
N GLY A 136 -1.46 -0.04 9.14
CA GLY A 136 -1.19 -1.28 8.41
C GLY A 136 -1.40 -2.52 9.28
N ASN A 137 -0.83 -3.62 8.81
CA ASN A 137 -0.85 -4.91 9.48
C ASN A 137 0.56 -5.48 9.55
N ILE A 138 0.79 -6.33 10.55
CA ILE A 138 1.99 -7.17 10.63
C ILE A 138 1.62 -8.62 10.37
N ALA A 139 2.47 -9.32 9.60
CA ALA A 139 2.33 -10.73 9.31
C ALA A 139 3.43 -11.53 10.01
N SER A 140 3.09 -12.68 10.57
CA SER A 140 4.01 -13.61 11.20
C SER A 140 3.72 -15.04 10.73
N GLU A 141 4.72 -15.73 10.20
CA GLU A 141 4.61 -17.13 9.74
C GLU A 141 5.56 -18.06 10.48
N ASP A 142 6.66 -17.51 10.97
CA ASP A 142 7.74 -18.27 11.59
C ASP A 142 7.41 -18.70 13.01
N SER A 143 7.91 -19.87 13.37
CA SER A 143 7.86 -20.37 14.75
C SER A 143 8.95 -19.78 15.62
N SER A 144 9.99 -19.19 15.08
CA SER A 144 11.00 -18.39 15.78
C SER A 144 10.65 -16.91 15.72
N PHE A 145 11.20 -16.14 16.65
CA PHE A 145 11.05 -14.68 16.60
C PHE A 145 11.79 -14.12 15.39
N THR A 146 11.06 -13.44 14.54
CA THR A 146 11.53 -12.77 13.30
C THR A 146 10.91 -11.40 13.16
N ASP A 147 11.57 -10.53 12.43
CA ASP A 147 11.13 -9.16 12.25
C ASP A 147 10.10 -9.05 11.11
N THR A 148 9.05 -8.29 11.36
CA THR A 148 8.06 -7.83 10.40
C THR A 148 7.84 -6.33 10.61
N ALA A 149 7.47 -5.57 9.57
CA ALA A 149 7.44 -4.12 9.70
C ALA A 149 6.23 -3.48 9.03
N VAL A 150 5.75 -2.39 9.64
CA VAL A 150 4.97 -1.36 8.95
C VAL A 150 5.94 -0.24 8.58
N ASN A 151 6.18 -0.09 7.28
CA ASN A 151 7.20 0.82 6.79
C ASN A 151 6.63 2.22 6.52
N ARG A 152 7.48 3.25 6.70
CA ARG A 152 7.23 4.63 6.31
C ARG A 152 6.01 5.26 6.95
N VAL A 153 5.86 5.07 8.24
CA VAL A 153 4.87 5.77 9.07
C VAL A 153 5.40 7.16 9.39
N TYR A 154 4.66 8.21 9.07
CA TYR A 154 5.04 9.56 9.45
C TYR A 154 4.67 9.80 10.91
N LEU A 155 5.68 10.18 11.72
CA LEU A 155 5.51 10.52 13.12
C LEU A 155 6.03 11.94 13.35
N GLU A 156 5.27 12.70 14.11
CA GLU A 156 5.70 14.03 14.58
C GLU A 156 6.52 13.89 15.87
N THR A 157 7.20 14.95 16.26
CA THR A 157 7.88 15.01 17.57
C THR A 157 6.85 14.95 18.69
N GLY A 158 7.06 14.05 19.63
CA GLY A 158 6.15 13.88 20.78
C GLY A 158 5.94 12.43 21.14
N THR A 159 4.98 12.19 22.01
CA THR A 159 4.58 10.85 22.45
C THR A 159 3.49 10.32 21.52
N HIS A 160 3.64 9.06 21.10
CA HIS A 160 2.66 8.34 20.26
C HIS A 160 2.31 7.02 20.91
N GLU A 161 1.07 6.59 20.71
CA GLU A 161 0.56 5.29 21.13
C GLU A 161 0.54 4.34 19.93
N ILE A 162 1.30 3.23 20.02
CA ILE A 162 1.38 2.20 18.99
C ILE A 162 0.65 0.97 19.49
N LEU A 163 -0.51 0.67 18.89
CA LEU A 163 -1.35 -0.46 19.26
C LEU A 163 -1.20 -1.61 18.27
N VAL A 164 -0.88 -2.80 18.76
CA VAL A 164 -0.98 -4.06 18.02
C VAL A 164 -2.23 -4.78 18.48
N GLN A 165 -3.23 -4.89 17.61
CA GLN A 165 -4.52 -5.53 17.91
C GLN A 165 -4.69 -6.82 17.13
N LYS A 166 -5.21 -7.84 17.78
CA LYS A 166 -5.49 -9.14 17.18
C LYS A 166 -6.47 -9.01 16.00
N TYR A 167 -6.11 -9.63 14.88
CA TYR A 167 -6.97 -9.81 13.72
C TYR A 167 -7.07 -11.29 13.32
N TRP A 168 -6.10 -11.82 12.55
CA TRP A 168 -6.13 -13.18 12.06
C TRP A 168 -5.06 -14.04 12.75
N GLY A 169 -5.38 -14.54 13.93
CA GLY A 169 -4.60 -15.53 14.66
C GLY A 169 -3.66 -14.97 15.71
N TRP A 170 -3.08 -15.89 16.43
CA TRP A 170 -2.30 -15.64 17.64
C TRP A 170 -0.84 -15.45 17.30
N ILE A 171 -0.27 -14.39 17.82
CA ILE A 171 1.16 -14.11 17.75
C ILE A 171 1.76 -14.10 19.16
N MET A 172 3.07 -14.19 19.19
CA MET A 172 3.92 -13.80 20.31
C MET A 172 4.68 -12.58 19.84
N LEU A 173 4.58 -11.48 20.57
CA LEU A 173 5.20 -10.20 20.24
C LEU A 173 6.31 -9.94 21.26
N ASP A 174 7.56 -9.90 20.78
CA ASP A 174 8.76 -9.71 21.60
C ASP A 174 9.00 -8.22 21.87
N LYS A 175 9.11 -7.44 20.81
CA LYS A 175 9.40 -6.01 20.92
C LYS A 175 8.96 -5.22 19.68
N LEU A 176 8.94 -3.91 19.86
CA LEU A 176 8.87 -2.89 18.83
C LEU A 176 10.21 -2.16 18.74
N THR A 177 10.82 -2.14 17.55
CA THR A 177 11.94 -1.25 17.22
C THR A 177 11.44 -0.14 16.30
N VAL A 178 11.64 1.11 16.67
CA VAL A 178 11.32 2.28 15.85
C VAL A 178 12.63 2.78 15.25
N GLN A 179 12.69 2.83 13.93
CA GLN A 179 13.91 3.26 13.23
C GLN A 179 13.56 4.19 12.06
N THR A 180 14.52 5.04 11.63
CA THR A 180 14.30 5.92 10.49
C THR A 180 14.09 5.12 9.21
N SER A 181 13.10 5.52 8.40
CA SER A 181 12.86 4.88 7.10
C SER A 181 13.88 5.32 6.07
N LYS A 182 14.22 4.39 5.17
CA LYS A 182 15.06 4.70 4.02
C LYS A 182 14.41 5.84 3.20
N PRO A 183 15.14 6.90 2.86
CA PRO A 183 14.64 7.93 1.96
C PRO A 183 14.19 7.34 0.62
N ILE A 184 13.15 7.92 0.04
CA ILE A 184 12.73 7.55 -1.31
C ILE A 184 13.83 8.02 -2.28
N ASP A 185 14.24 7.13 -3.18
CA ASP A 185 15.07 7.54 -4.31
C ASP A 185 14.22 8.42 -5.24
N GLU A 186 14.50 9.71 -5.24
CA GLU A 186 13.74 10.69 -6.04
C GLU A 186 13.81 10.40 -7.54
N SER A 187 14.76 9.58 -7.99
CA SER A 187 14.83 9.17 -9.39
C SER A 187 13.61 8.39 -9.87
N ILE A 188 12.83 7.79 -8.95
CA ILE A 188 11.54 7.14 -9.28
C ILE A 188 10.52 8.11 -9.87
N TYR A 189 10.66 9.41 -9.61
CA TYR A 189 9.79 10.46 -10.16
C TYR A 189 10.23 10.94 -11.55
N ASN A 190 11.41 10.52 -12.02
CA ASN A 190 11.91 10.83 -13.36
C ASN A 190 11.24 9.92 -14.40
N VAL A 191 9.96 10.15 -14.67
CA VAL A 191 9.18 9.34 -15.61
C VAL A 191 9.15 9.99 -17.00
N SER A 192 9.07 9.16 -18.06
CA SER A 192 8.99 9.63 -19.44
C SER A 192 7.55 9.70 -19.91
N ALA A 193 7.20 10.76 -20.64
CA ALA A 193 5.93 10.89 -21.34
C ALA A 193 5.87 10.09 -22.66
N GLU A 194 6.93 9.34 -23.00
CA GLU A 194 6.98 8.54 -24.23
C GLU A 194 6.03 7.34 -24.17
N LEU A 195 5.14 7.25 -25.15
CA LEU A 195 4.20 6.15 -25.28
C LEU A 195 4.82 4.99 -26.07
N VAL A 196 4.55 3.76 -25.63
CA VAL A 196 4.96 2.54 -26.33
C VAL A 196 4.40 2.48 -27.76
N ASN A 197 3.12 2.91 -27.92
CA ASN A 197 2.52 3.02 -29.24
C ASN A 197 3.00 4.28 -29.97
N LYS A 198 3.91 4.10 -30.94
CA LYS A 198 4.44 5.19 -31.75
C LYS A 198 3.37 5.91 -32.60
N ASN A 199 2.23 5.24 -32.85
CA ASN A 199 1.09 5.80 -33.57
C ASN A 199 -0.01 6.33 -32.65
N ALA A 200 0.31 6.61 -31.38
CA ALA A 200 -0.65 7.17 -30.44
C ALA A 200 -1.22 8.50 -30.93
N THR A 201 -2.51 8.71 -30.66
CA THR A 201 -3.18 9.97 -30.99
C THR A 201 -2.62 11.13 -30.18
N GLU A 202 -2.79 12.34 -30.68
CA GLU A 202 -2.37 13.56 -29.96
C GLU A 202 -3.09 13.69 -28.59
N SER A 203 -4.32 13.20 -28.48
CA SER A 203 -5.03 13.16 -27.19
C SER A 203 -4.37 12.21 -26.18
N ALA A 204 -3.93 11.04 -26.64
CA ALA A 204 -3.22 10.09 -25.77
C ALA A 204 -1.85 10.65 -25.35
N LYS A 205 -1.12 11.31 -26.24
CA LYS A 205 0.15 11.97 -25.92
C LYS A 205 -0.04 13.09 -24.88
N ARG A 206 -1.08 13.93 -25.05
CA ARG A 206 -1.39 14.97 -24.05
C ARG A 206 -1.78 14.41 -22.71
N LEU A 207 -2.55 13.31 -22.67
CA LEU A 207 -2.89 12.64 -21.42
C LEU A 207 -1.64 12.11 -20.73
N MET A 208 -0.75 11.45 -21.48
CA MET A 208 0.50 10.93 -20.91
C MET A 208 1.39 12.04 -20.36
N SER A 209 1.54 13.15 -21.11
CA SER A 209 2.27 14.33 -20.63
C SER A 209 1.65 14.87 -19.32
N TYR A 210 0.33 15.03 -19.27
CA TYR A 210 -0.35 15.48 -18.07
C TYR A 210 -0.11 14.55 -16.88
N LEU A 211 -0.19 13.22 -17.08
CA LEU A 211 0.06 12.25 -16.00
C LEU A 211 1.52 12.29 -15.52
N THR A 212 2.46 12.49 -16.45
CA THR A 212 3.88 12.66 -16.13
C THR A 212 4.13 13.95 -15.32
N ASP A 213 3.51 15.04 -15.72
CA ASP A 213 3.68 16.36 -15.08
C ASP A 213 3.15 16.40 -13.63
N ILE A 214 2.19 15.54 -13.30
CA ILE A 214 1.62 15.49 -11.93
C ILE A 214 2.15 14.30 -11.12
N TYR A 215 2.98 13.44 -11.71
CA TYR A 215 3.48 12.23 -11.06
C TYR A 215 4.37 12.59 -9.85
N GLY A 216 4.09 11.98 -8.72
CA GLY A 216 4.77 12.28 -7.45
C GLY A 216 4.28 13.54 -6.72
N GLU A 217 3.48 14.40 -7.36
CA GLU A 217 2.99 15.64 -6.75
C GLU A 217 1.49 15.61 -6.41
N LYS A 218 0.69 14.85 -7.17
CA LYS A 218 -0.77 14.85 -7.02
C LYS A 218 -1.35 13.45 -7.10
N ILE A 219 -2.47 13.27 -6.41
CA ILE A 219 -3.30 12.07 -6.47
C ILE A 219 -4.58 12.40 -7.23
N LEU A 220 -4.87 11.64 -8.29
CA LEU A 220 -6.14 11.72 -8.99
C LEU A 220 -7.17 10.84 -8.27
N SER A 221 -8.29 11.44 -7.86
CA SER A 221 -9.40 10.67 -7.31
C SER A 221 -10.06 9.82 -8.39
N GLY A 222 -10.33 8.55 -8.11
CA GLY A 222 -11.00 7.64 -9.02
C GLY A 222 -12.23 7.00 -8.38
N GLN A 223 -13.17 6.59 -9.23
CA GLN A 223 -14.33 5.80 -8.84
C GLN A 223 -14.61 4.75 -9.91
N TYR A 224 -14.77 3.51 -9.47
CA TYR A 224 -15.33 2.47 -10.30
C TYR A 224 -16.85 2.59 -10.32
N CYS A 225 -17.44 2.65 -11.51
CA CYS A 225 -18.88 2.82 -11.63
C CYS A 225 -19.39 2.22 -12.95
N ASP A 226 -20.17 1.18 -12.87
CA ASP A 226 -20.69 0.43 -14.02
C ASP A 226 -21.72 1.22 -14.86
N THR A 227 -22.26 2.30 -14.31
CA THR A 227 -23.23 3.17 -14.99
C THR A 227 -22.67 4.56 -15.35
N GLY A 228 -21.34 4.73 -15.32
CA GLY A 228 -20.67 5.97 -15.69
C GLY A 228 -20.77 7.09 -14.65
N GLN A 229 -20.45 8.32 -15.03
CA GLN A 229 -20.34 9.44 -14.10
C GLN A 229 -21.66 9.79 -13.38
N PHE A 230 -22.80 9.42 -13.94
CA PHE A 230 -24.11 9.63 -13.34
C PHE A 230 -24.61 8.42 -12.56
N GLY A 231 -23.81 7.38 -12.41
CA GLY A 231 -24.09 6.23 -11.57
C GLY A 231 -24.14 6.59 -10.09
N LYS A 232 -24.65 5.67 -9.28
CA LYS A 232 -24.90 5.91 -7.85
C LYS A 232 -23.63 6.32 -7.11
N GLU A 233 -22.52 5.66 -7.40
CA GLU A 233 -21.24 5.87 -6.73
C GLU A 233 -20.69 7.28 -7.04
N CYS A 234 -20.61 7.63 -8.31
CA CYS A 234 -20.15 8.96 -8.74
C CYS A 234 -21.10 10.08 -8.29
N ALA A 235 -22.42 9.81 -8.26
CA ALA A 235 -23.42 10.75 -7.75
C ALA A 235 -23.25 11.01 -6.25
N VAL A 236 -22.91 9.98 -5.45
CA VAL A 236 -22.61 10.13 -4.02
C VAL A 236 -21.35 10.97 -3.83
N VAL A 237 -20.28 10.68 -4.55
CA VAL A 237 -19.05 11.48 -4.51
C VAL A 237 -19.35 12.94 -4.83
N ASN A 238 -20.07 13.21 -5.93
CA ASN A 238 -20.44 14.56 -6.30
C ASN A 238 -21.32 15.26 -5.25
N LYS A 239 -22.28 14.55 -4.67
CA LYS A 239 -23.16 15.09 -3.62
C LYS A 239 -22.38 15.52 -2.37
N VAL A 240 -21.35 14.76 -2.00
CA VAL A 240 -20.56 15.01 -0.77
C VAL A 240 -19.49 16.08 -1.01
N THR A 241 -18.81 16.04 -2.17
CA THR A 241 -17.63 16.88 -2.44
C THR A 241 -17.90 18.07 -3.36
N GLY A 242 -19.06 18.09 -4.04
CA GLY A 242 -19.38 19.06 -5.09
C GLY A 242 -18.62 18.81 -6.41
N LYS A 243 -17.88 17.69 -6.53
CA LYS A 243 -17.05 17.37 -7.71
C LYS A 243 -17.23 15.90 -8.10
N TYR A 244 -17.10 15.62 -9.39
CA TYR A 244 -16.95 14.25 -9.88
C TYR A 244 -15.50 13.76 -9.71
N PRO A 245 -15.29 12.42 -9.61
CA PRO A 245 -13.94 11.84 -9.64
C PRO A 245 -13.21 12.25 -10.92
N ALA A 246 -11.88 12.33 -10.87
CA ALA A 246 -11.07 12.62 -12.06
C ALA A 246 -10.95 11.40 -12.99
N VAL A 247 -11.00 10.20 -12.42
CA VAL A 247 -10.84 8.93 -13.15
C VAL A 247 -12.08 8.08 -12.97
N LEU A 248 -12.64 7.58 -14.08
CA LEU A 248 -13.73 6.61 -14.11
C LEU A 248 -13.18 5.23 -14.47
N GLY A 249 -13.36 4.24 -13.59
CA GLY A 249 -13.11 2.84 -13.89
C GLY A 249 -14.37 2.16 -14.46
N LEU A 250 -14.22 1.40 -15.52
CA LEU A 250 -15.27 0.64 -16.19
C LEU A 250 -14.79 -0.79 -16.48
N ASP A 251 -15.74 -1.69 -16.77
CA ASP A 251 -15.45 -3.08 -17.06
C ASP A 251 -16.06 -3.52 -18.40
N PHE A 252 -15.36 -4.37 -19.12
CA PHE A 252 -15.86 -5.02 -20.34
C PHE A 252 -16.49 -6.38 -20.08
N ILE A 253 -16.64 -6.83 -18.83
CA ILE A 253 -17.22 -8.14 -18.51
C ILE A 253 -18.58 -8.38 -19.19
N GLU A 254 -19.40 -7.33 -19.25
CA GLU A 254 -20.74 -7.39 -19.82
C GLU A 254 -20.77 -7.58 -21.34
N TYR A 255 -19.63 -7.41 -22.04
CA TYR A 255 -19.47 -7.74 -23.46
C TYR A 255 -19.09 -9.19 -23.70
N SER A 256 -18.87 -10.00 -22.67
CA SER A 256 -18.56 -11.41 -22.78
C SER A 256 -19.73 -12.16 -23.42
N PRO A 257 -19.48 -13.16 -24.31
CA PRO A 257 -20.56 -13.84 -25.03
C PRO A 257 -21.64 -14.43 -24.12
N SER A 258 -21.24 -15.07 -23.02
CA SER A 258 -22.18 -15.64 -22.04
C SER A 258 -23.08 -14.59 -21.37
N ARG A 259 -22.56 -13.37 -21.16
CA ARG A 259 -23.34 -12.26 -20.60
C ARG A 259 -24.33 -11.72 -21.63
N VAL A 260 -23.89 -11.56 -22.89
CA VAL A 260 -24.75 -11.12 -23.99
C VAL A 260 -25.88 -12.10 -24.24
N GLU A 261 -25.59 -13.42 -24.25
CA GLU A 261 -26.60 -14.49 -24.39
C GLU A 261 -27.63 -14.45 -23.23
N ASN A 262 -27.22 -14.03 -22.04
CA ASN A 262 -28.10 -13.83 -20.88
C ASN A 262 -28.74 -12.43 -20.82
N GLY A 263 -28.72 -11.66 -21.90
CA GLY A 263 -29.43 -10.40 -22.06
C GLY A 263 -28.67 -9.17 -21.55
N SER A 264 -27.35 -9.25 -21.36
CA SER A 264 -26.57 -8.06 -21.03
C SER A 264 -26.58 -7.04 -22.15
N THR A 265 -26.75 -5.76 -21.79
CA THR A 265 -26.77 -4.61 -22.70
C THR A 265 -25.78 -3.57 -22.22
N SER A 266 -24.53 -3.92 -22.03
CA SER A 266 -23.53 -3.01 -21.53
C SER A 266 -23.41 -1.75 -22.38
N LYS A 267 -23.26 -0.62 -21.71
CA LYS A 267 -23.03 0.71 -22.30
C LYS A 267 -21.67 1.28 -21.86
N ALA A 268 -20.74 0.44 -21.43
CA ALA A 268 -19.46 0.89 -20.90
C ALA A 268 -18.71 1.82 -21.86
N THR A 269 -18.74 1.53 -23.16
CA THR A 269 -18.12 2.40 -24.19
C THR A 269 -18.82 3.75 -24.33
N ASP A 270 -20.15 3.81 -24.20
CA ASP A 270 -20.90 5.06 -24.26
C ASP A 270 -20.62 5.92 -23.01
N TYR A 271 -20.55 5.29 -21.84
CA TYR A 271 -20.20 5.94 -20.60
C TYR A 271 -18.76 6.48 -20.62
N ALA A 272 -17.83 5.70 -21.13
CA ALA A 272 -16.45 6.11 -21.32
C ALA A 272 -16.34 7.34 -22.21
N LYS A 273 -16.99 7.31 -23.37
CA LYS A 273 -16.98 8.41 -24.32
C LYS A 273 -17.55 9.69 -23.69
N ASN A 274 -18.70 9.57 -23.05
CA ASN A 274 -19.34 10.70 -22.37
C ASN A 274 -18.43 11.29 -21.29
N PHE A 275 -17.82 10.45 -20.43
CA PHE A 275 -16.94 10.90 -19.37
C PHE A 275 -15.68 11.60 -19.92
N TRP A 276 -15.07 11.03 -20.96
CA TRP A 276 -13.95 11.63 -21.65
C TRP A 276 -14.28 12.99 -22.30
N GLU A 277 -15.42 13.11 -22.98
CA GLU A 277 -15.90 14.36 -23.60
C GLU A 277 -16.15 15.46 -22.56
N ASN A 278 -16.43 15.09 -21.31
CA ASN A 278 -16.56 16.00 -20.17
C ASN A 278 -15.24 16.26 -19.43
N GLY A 279 -14.10 15.86 -20.00
CA GLY A 279 -12.77 16.14 -19.45
C GLY A 279 -12.26 15.17 -18.39
N GLY A 280 -12.92 14.03 -18.20
CA GLY A 280 -12.46 12.98 -17.29
C GLY A 280 -11.47 12.02 -17.93
N ILE A 281 -10.81 11.23 -17.12
CA ILE A 281 -9.90 10.15 -17.52
C ILE A 281 -10.63 8.83 -17.36
N VAL A 282 -10.51 7.93 -18.34
CA VAL A 282 -11.17 6.61 -18.30
C VAL A 282 -10.14 5.50 -18.24
N THR A 283 -10.40 4.53 -17.40
CA THR A 283 -9.67 3.27 -17.34
C THR A 283 -10.64 2.09 -17.48
N PHE A 284 -10.18 1.01 -18.10
CA PHE A 284 -10.95 -0.19 -18.26
C PHE A 284 -10.23 -1.38 -17.63
N CYS A 285 -11.00 -2.25 -16.99
CA CYS A 285 -10.61 -3.63 -16.78
C CYS A 285 -11.47 -4.56 -17.63
N TRP A 286 -11.09 -5.81 -17.72
CA TRP A 286 -11.83 -6.85 -18.36
C TRP A 286 -11.79 -8.12 -17.52
N HIS A 287 -12.83 -8.35 -16.75
CA HIS A 287 -13.00 -9.62 -16.08
C HIS A 287 -13.45 -10.68 -17.07
N TRP A 288 -12.69 -11.75 -17.14
CA TRP A 288 -13.01 -12.87 -18.03
C TRP A 288 -13.99 -13.82 -17.36
N ASN A 289 -15.04 -14.20 -18.07
CA ASN A 289 -15.81 -15.35 -17.65
C ASN A 289 -15.01 -16.63 -17.92
N ALA A 290 -15.19 -17.64 -17.05
CA ALA A 290 -14.60 -18.95 -17.33
C ALA A 290 -15.09 -19.45 -18.70
N PRO A 291 -14.23 -20.07 -19.53
CA PRO A 291 -14.66 -20.67 -20.78
C PRO A 291 -15.78 -21.67 -20.50
N SER A 292 -16.88 -21.58 -21.22
CA SER A 292 -17.90 -22.66 -21.24
C SER A 292 -17.27 -23.92 -21.84
N LYS A 293 -17.41 -25.04 -21.16
CA LYS A 293 -16.96 -26.34 -21.67
C LYS A 293 -17.81 -26.76 -22.86
#